data_731cddc380ff1c9bb62cdeb29ee13807
#
_entry.id   731cddc380ff1c9bb62cdeb29ee13807
#
_cell.length_a   1.000
_cell.length_b   1.000
_cell.length_c   1.000
_cell.angle_alpha   90.00
_cell.angle_beta   90.00
_cell.angle_gamma   90.00
#
_symmetry.space_group_name_H-M   'P 1'
#
loop_
_entity.id
_entity.type
_entity.pdbx_description
1 polymer ?
#
loop_
_entity_poly.entity_id
_entity_poly.type
_entity_poly.pdbx_seq_one_letter_code
_entity_poly.pdbx_strand_id
1 'polypeptide(L)'
;VDVISKLINRHGKKMLWILDESTTIKNKSAKRTRNICKLGKQVAYKRILTGSPITKSPLDLYTQCEFLSPDLLGFTSYFTFRARYAVMQQIEMGGKQMLFPKYYTNLEELGEKLKLFSYRVQKKDCLDLPDKLYQTRKIQLTVKQTEIYNRLKKFAYAIINQDEVSFANKLTEILRLHQVTNGFVNADDGTINVFDDCPKIKELLNITEESEGKFIIWANYVQNIKTIIKK
;
A
#
# COMPACT_ATOMS: atom_id res chain seq x y z
N VAL A 1 13.86 5.74 -17.84
CA VAL A 1 13.69 7.21 -18.00
C VAL A 1 14.18 7.64 -19.39
N ASP A 2 15.33 7.14 -19.83
CA ASP A 2 15.96 7.61 -21.09
C ASP A 2 15.13 7.29 -22.34
N VAL A 3 14.50 6.11 -22.44
CA VAL A 3 13.66 5.73 -23.58
C VAL A 3 12.42 6.63 -23.64
N ILE A 4 11.73 6.83 -22.52
CA ILE A 4 10.53 7.68 -22.44
C ILE A 4 10.89 9.13 -22.80
N SER A 5 11.99 9.65 -22.28
CA SER A 5 12.45 11.02 -22.60
C SER A 5 12.73 11.19 -24.09
N LYS A 6 13.38 10.22 -24.75
CA LYS A 6 13.63 10.24 -26.20
C LYS A 6 12.33 10.25 -27.01
N LEU A 7 11.36 9.40 -26.62
CA LEU A 7 10.03 9.36 -27.28
C LEU A 7 9.28 10.68 -27.12
N ILE A 8 9.28 11.27 -25.93
CA ILE A 8 8.61 12.54 -25.65
C ILE A 8 9.26 13.69 -26.43
N ASN A 9 10.60 13.75 -26.46
CA ASN A 9 11.29 14.79 -27.21
C ASN A 9 10.96 14.74 -28.72
N ARG A 10 10.74 13.52 -29.26
CA ARG A 10 10.43 13.32 -30.67
C ARG A 10 8.96 13.52 -31.00
N HIS A 11 8.05 13.11 -30.13
CA HIS A 11 6.62 12.97 -30.43
C HIS A 11 5.69 13.68 -29.43
N GLY A 12 6.18 14.33 -28.38
CA GLY A 12 5.39 14.82 -27.25
C GLY A 12 4.18 15.66 -27.63
N LYS A 13 4.27 16.50 -28.68
CA LYS A 13 3.16 17.32 -29.17
C LYS A 13 2.02 16.53 -29.83
N LYS A 14 2.26 15.28 -30.22
CA LYS A 14 1.28 14.37 -30.84
C LYS A 14 1.02 13.13 -30.00
N MET A 15 1.56 13.08 -28.78
CA MET A 15 1.51 11.92 -27.90
C MET A 15 0.36 12.05 -26.92
N LEU A 16 -0.35 10.96 -26.71
CA LEU A 16 -1.20 10.71 -25.54
C LEU A 16 -0.42 9.88 -24.53
N TRP A 17 -0.23 10.40 -23.32
CA TRP A 17 0.36 9.65 -22.21
C TRP A 17 -0.71 9.22 -21.22
N ILE A 18 -0.91 7.92 -21.12
CA ILE A 18 -1.82 7.31 -20.14
C ILE A 18 -0.98 6.79 -18.99
N LEU A 19 -1.26 7.23 -17.77
CA LEU A 19 -0.62 6.76 -16.56
C LEU A 19 -1.60 5.87 -15.78
N ASP A 20 -1.39 4.57 -15.88
CA ASP A 20 -2.14 3.59 -15.09
C ASP A 20 -1.60 3.52 -13.66
N GLU A 21 -2.46 3.18 -12.70
CA GLU A 21 -2.18 3.20 -11.27
C GLU A 21 -1.52 4.51 -10.82
N SER A 22 -2.18 5.63 -11.14
CA SER A 22 -1.66 6.99 -10.88
C SER A 22 -1.36 7.29 -9.41
N THR A 23 -1.87 6.49 -8.49
CA THR A 23 -1.50 6.55 -7.06
C THR A 23 0.00 6.37 -6.82
N THR A 24 0.73 5.79 -7.76
CA THR A 24 2.20 5.67 -7.71
C THR A 24 2.94 7.01 -7.74
N ILE A 25 2.28 8.08 -8.19
CA ILE A 25 2.82 9.46 -8.21
C ILE A 25 2.20 10.40 -7.16
N LYS A 26 1.48 9.90 -6.17
CA LYS A 26 0.84 10.71 -5.13
C LYS A 26 1.82 11.48 -4.24
N ASN A 27 3.03 10.96 -4.04
CA ASN A 27 4.05 11.60 -3.21
C ASN A 27 4.90 12.57 -4.03
N LYS A 28 4.67 13.89 -3.83
CA LYS A 28 5.37 14.95 -4.57
C LYS A 28 6.89 14.96 -4.36
N SER A 29 7.40 14.50 -3.22
CA SER A 29 8.83 14.47 -2.92
C SER A 29 9.55 13.29 -3.55
N ALA A 30 8.83 12.26 -4.00
CA ALA A 30 9.42 11.11 -4.64
C ALA A 30 10.09 11.47 -5.98
N LYS A 31 11.28 10.94 -6.23
CA LYS A 31 12.04 11.15 -7.48
C LYS A 31 11.21 10.75 -8.71
N ARG A 32 10.45 9.64 -8.61
CA ARG A 32 9.53 9.17 -9.66
C ARG A 32 8.50 10.23 -10.02
N THR A 33 7.79 10.77 -9.04
CA THR A 33 6.75 11.78 -9.23
C THR A 33 7.30 13.02 -9.91
N ARG A 34 8.41 13.56 -9.40
CA ARG A 34 9.06 14.74 -9.98
C ARG A 34 9.45 14.53 -11.45
N ASN A 35 10.03 13.37 -11.77
CA ASN A 35 10.43 13.05 -13.14
C ASN A 35 9.21 12.90 -14.07
N ILE A 36 8.17 12.19 -13.62
CA ILE A 36 6.95 11.99 -14.43
C ILE A 36 6.23 13.31 -14.66
N CYS A 37 6.05 14.15 -13.63
CA CYS A 37 5.41 15.45 -13.79
C CYS A 37 6.25 16.39 -14.69
N LYS A 38 7.59 16.38 -14.55
CA LYS A 38 8.48 17.17 -15.42
C LYS A 38 8.34 16.77 -16.89
N LEU A 39 8.38 15.47 -17.18
CA LEU A 39 8.23 14.95 -18.55
C LEU A 39 6.82 15.17 -19.09
N GLY A 40 5.79 15.04 -18.24
CA GLY A 40 4.39 15.24 -18.59
C GLY A 40 4.09 16.65 -19.12
N LYS A 41 4.86 17.68 -18.71
CA LYS A 41 4.71 19.05 -19.23
C LYS A 41 5.02 19.16 -20.72
N GLN A 42 5.73 18.21 -21.30
CA GLN A 42 6.12 18.18 -22.72
C GLN A 42 5.16 17.37 -23.58
N VAL A 43 4.13 16.76 -22.99
CA VAL A 43 3.16 15.90 -23.68
C VAL A 43 1.84 16.61 -23.79
N ALA A 44 1.26 16.60 -25.02
CA ALA A 44 0.02 17.34 -25.32
C ALA A 44 -1.19 16.74 -24.61
N TYR A 45 -1.35 15.43 -24.65
CA TYR A 45 -2.54 14.76 -24.11
C TYR A 45 -2.16 13.83 -23.00
N LYS A 46 -2.87 13.91 -21.87
CA LYS A 46 -2.60 13.10 -20.69
C LYS A 46 -3.88 12.54 -20.09
N ARG A 47 -3.82 11.31 -19.59
CA ARG A 47 -4.88 10.66 -18.82
C ARG A 47 -4.26 9.92 -17.64
N ILE A 48 -5.01 9.79 -16.59
CA ILE A 48 -4.66 8.94 -15.44
C ILE A 48 -5.79 7.95 -15.21
N LEU A 49 -5.43 6.74 -14.86
CA LEU A 49 -6.33 5.67 -14.46
C LEU A 49 -5.97 5.21 -13.07
N THR A 50 -6.97 4.98 -12.22
CA THR A 50 -6.76 4.42 -10.89
C THR A 50 -8.06 3.91 -10.30
N GLY A 51 -8.02 2.79 -9.61
CA GLY A 51 -9.16 2.26 -8.85
C GLY A 51 -9.41 3.02 -7.55
N SER A 52 -8.43 3.76 -7.02
CA SER A 52 -8.54 4.53 -5.77
C SER A 52 -7.59 5.73 -5.78
N PRO A 53 -8.03 6.91 -6.24
CA PRO A 53 -7.18 8.09 -6.35
C PRO A 53 -6.71 8.62 -4.98
N ILE A 54 -7.48 8.35 -3.93
CA ILE A 54 -7.17 8.70 -2.54
C ILE A 54 -6.86 7.41 -1.79
N THR A 55 -5.61 7.23 -1.36
CA THR A 55 -5.19 6.03 -0.61
C THR A 55 -5.01 6.26 0.88
N LYS A 56 -4.51 7.42 1.26
CA LYS A 56 -4.26 7.81 2.66
C LYS A 56 -4.89 9.16 3.01
N SER A 57 -4.91 10.07 2.05
CA SER A 57 -5.23 11.46 2.30
C SER A 57 -5.78 12.12 1.03
N PRO A 58 -6.75 13.04 1.12
CA PRO A 58 -7.17 13.87 -0.02
C PRO A 58 -6.00 14.63 -0.68
N LEU A 59 -4.92 14.86 0.06
CA LEU A 59 -3.72 15.50 -0.46
C LEU A 59 -2.99 14.64 -1.52
N ASP A 60 -3.28 13.34 -1.59
CA ASP A 60 -2.77 12.43 -2.63
C ASP A 60 -3.20 12.86 -4.05
N LEU A 61 -4.27 13.65 -4.17
CA LEU A 61 -4.81 14.11 -5.46
C LEU A 61 -3.93 15.17 -6.13
N TYR A 62 -3.24 16.02 -5.37
CA TYR A 62 -2.54 17.17 -5.92
C TYR A 62 -1.61 16.81 -7.07
N THR A 63 -0.68 15.91 -6.85
CA THR A 63 0.34 15.55 -7.85
C THR A 63 -0.22 14.74 -9.01
N GLN A 64 -1.29 13.98 -8.78
CA GLN A 64 -2.00 13.27 -9.85
C GLN A 64 -2.69 14.27 -10.79
N CYS A 65 -3.34 15.30 -10.23
CA CYS A 65 -3.95 16.37 -11.02
C CYS A 65 -2.90 17.29 -11.67
N GLU A 66 -1.78 17.59 -10.99
CA GLU A 66 -0.67 18.35 -11.55
C GLU A 66 -0.04 17.66 -12.77
N PHE A 67 0.01 16.32 -12.79
CA PHE A 67 0.44 15.58 -13.96
C PHE A 67 -0.50 15.82 -15.16
N LEU A 68 -1.81 15.84 -14.94
CA LEU A 68 -2.78 16.11 -16.01
C LEU A 68 -2.62 17.52 -16.57
N SER A 69 -2.67 18.52 -15.72
CA SER A 69 -2.41 19.91 -16.07
C SER A 69 -1.96 20.67 -14.81
N PRO A 70 -0.92 21.51 -14.91
CA PRO A 70 -0.63 22.48 -13.86
C PRO A 70 -1.87 23.31 -13.54
N ASP A 71 -2.07 23.64 -12.29
CA ASP A 71 -3.19 24.47 -11.79
C ASP A 71 -4.60 23.93 -12.05
N LEU A 72 -4.75 22.65 -12.45
CA LEU A 72 -6.04 22.02 -12.76
C LEU A 72 -7.04 22.13 -11.60
N LEU A 73 -6.56 22.06 -10.35
CA LEU A 73 -7.36 22.24 -9.16
C LEU A 73 -7.51 23.71 -8.70
N GLY A 74 -6.92 24.66 -9.45
CA GLY A 74 -6.94 26.09 -9.11
C GLY A 74 -5.91 26.49 -8.03
N PHE A 75 -4.82 25.73 -7.88
CA PHE A 75 -3.77 26.00 -6.91
C PHE A 75 -2.39 25.99 -7.57
N THR A 76 -1.66 27.06 -7.38
CA THR A 76 -0.29 27.24 -7.94
C THR A 76 0.77 26.41 -7.21
N SER A 77 0.47 25.92 -6.00
CA SER A 77 1.41 25.11 -5.23
C SER A 77 0.71 24.07 -4.35
N TYR A 78 1.44 23.00 -4.03
CA TYR A 78 0.99 22.01 -3.05
C TYR A 78 0.70 22.64 -1.67
N PHE A 79 1.44 23.65 -1.28
CA PHE A 79 1.27 24.27 0.04
C PHE A 79 -0.04 25.03 0.13
N THR A 80 -0.43 25.75 -0.92
CA THR A 80 -1.72 26.44 -0.98
C THR A 80 -2.89 25.44 -1.02
N PHE A 81 -2.75 24.37 -1.81
CA PHE A 81 -3.70 23.26 -1.84
C PHE A 81 -3.84 22.60 -0.45
N ARG A 82 -2.72 22.26 0.19
CA ARG A 82 -2.72 21.68 1.54
C ARG A 82 -3.39 22.60 2.56
N ALA A 83 -3.06 23.90 2.54
CA ALA A 83 -3.65 24.88 3.45
C ALA A 83 -5.17 25.01 3.31
N ARG A 84 -5.70 24.80 2.10
CA ARG A 84 -7.16 24.81 1.85
C ARG A 84 -7.86 23.57 2.35
N TYR A 85 -7.23 22.40 2.20
CA TYR A 85 -7.90 21.11 2.44
C TYR A 85 -7.44 20.35 3.68
N ALA A 86 -6.44 20.82 4.42
CA ALA A 86 -5.95 20.16 5.62
C ALA A 86 -5.53 21.16 6.70
N VAL A 87 -5.99 20.93 7.91
CA VAL A 87 -5.48 21.57 9.11
C VAL A 87 -4.33 20.73 9.65
N MET A 88 -3.17 21.34 9.79
CA MET A 88 -1.93 20.67 10.17
C MET A 88 -1.67 20.81 11.66
N GLN A 89 -1.09 19.79 12.28
CA GLN A 89 -0.58 19.80 13.64
C GLN A 89 0.89 19.40 13.66
N GLN A 90 1.63 19.96 14.60
CA GLN A 90 3.00 19.53 14.88
C GLN A 90 2.97 18.37 15.88
N ILE A 91 3.70 17.31 15.58
CA ILE A 91 3.88 16.16 16.45
C ILE A 91 5.38 15.93 16.57
N GLU A 92 5.85 15.77 17.80
CA GLU A 92 7.23 15.40 18.06
C GLU A 92 7.40 13.88 17.94
N MET A 93 8.29 13.45 17.06
CA MET A 93 8.66 12.05 16.88
C MET A 93 10.17 11.91 16.79
N GLY A 94 10.75 11.19 17.76
CA GLY A 94 12.19 10.95 17.79
C GLY A 94 13.03 12.22 17.84
N GLY A 95 12.65 13.23 18.66
CA GLY A 95 13.33 14.50 18.81
C GLY A 95 13.19 15.46 17.61
N LYS A 96 12.33 15.15 16.63
CA LYS A 96 12.04 16.02 15.47
C LYS A 96 10.57 16.40 15.45
N GLN A 97 10.33 17.69 15.22
CA GLN A 97 8.97 18.17 14.97
C GLN A 97 8.57 17.88 13.53
N MET A 98 7.45 17.15 13.38
CA MET A 98 6.89 16.78 12.09
C MET A 98 5.46 17.30 11.97
N LEU A 99 5.10 17.77 10.77
CA LEU A 99 3.75 18.26 10.46
C LEU A 99 2.89 17.11 9.92
N PHE A 100 1.77 16.84 10.62
CA PHE A 100 0.77 15.85 10.20
C PHE A 100 -0.60 16.50 10.04
N PRO A 101 -1.45 16.02 9.13
CA PRO A 101 -2.85 16.43 9.07
C PRO A 101 -3.57 16.05 10.37
N LYS A 102 -4.22 17.02 11.02
CA LYS A 102 -5.10 16.78 12.15
C LYS A 102 -6.50 16.37 11.67
N TYR A 103 -7.01 17.10 10.69
CA TYR A 103 -8.26 16.79 9.98
C TYR A 103 -8.27 17.48 8.61
N TYR A 104 -9.24 17.11 7.78
CA TYR A 104 -9.42 17.66 6.44
C TYR A 104 -10.66 18.53 6.38
N THR A 105 -10.60 19.57 5.54
CA THR A 105 -11.66 20.57 5.37
C THR A 105 -12.02 20.72 3.88
N ASN A 106 -13.18 21.35 3.61
CA ASN A 106 -13.61 21.73 2.25
C ASN A 106 -13.64 20.56 1.24
N LEU A 107 -13.93 19.33 1.72
CA LEU A 107 -13.88 18.13 0.87
C LEU A 107 -14.97 18.13 -0.20
N GLU A 108 -16.11 18.75 0.05
CA GLU A 108 -17.19 18.91 -0.91
C GLU A 108 -16.74 19.76 -2.10
N GLU A 109 -16.10 20.93 -1.81
CA GLU A 109 -15.51 21.78 -2.86
C GLU A 109 -14.51 21.01 -3.71
N LEU A 110 -13.65 20.21 -3.08
CA LEU A 110 -12.69 19.37 -3.80
C LEU A 110 -13.41 18.34 -4.68
N GLY A 111 -14.47 17.73 -4.18
CA GLY A 111 -15.31 16.80 -4.93
C GLY A 111 -15.94 17.44 -6.18
N GLU A 112 -16.51 18.64 -6.03
CA GLU A 112 -17.09 19.38 -7.17
C GLU A 112 -16.03 19.73 -8.22
N LYS A 113 -14.85 20.18 -7.80
CA LYS A 113 -13.75 20.43 -8.73
C LYS A 113 -13.35 19.17 -9.52
N LEU A 114 -13.27 18.02 -8.85
CA LEU A 114 -12.92 16.76 -9.51
C LEU A 114 -13.97 16.32 -10.54
N LYS A 115 -15.25 16.54 -10.29
CA LYS A 115 -16.33 16.18 -11.23
C LYS A 115 -16.18 16.84 -12.60
N LEU A 116 -15.55 18.01 -12.68
CA LEU A 116 -15.40 18.76 -13.93
C LEU A 116 -14.51 18.04 -14.97
N PHE A 117 -13.60 17.19 -14.54
CA PHE A 117 -12.62 16.54 -15.44
C PHE A 117 -12.37 15.05 -15.13
N SER A 118 -13.08 14.47 -14.18
CA SER A 118 -12.98 13.07 -13.84
C SER A 118 -14.28 12.30 -14.10
N TYR A 119 -14.13 11.03 -14.43
CA TYR A 119 -15.22 10.09 -14.55
C TYR A 119 -15.00 8.90 -13.63
N ARG A 120 -16.03 8.51 -12.89
CA ARG A 120 -15.99 7.39 -11.95
C ARG A 120 -17.06 6.37 -12.32
N VAL A 121 -16.62 5.12 -12.43
CA VAL A 121 -17.49 3.97 -12.65
C VAL A 121 -17.30 2.99 -11.52
N GLN A 122 -18.39 2.51 -10.93
CA GLN A 122 -18.35 1.46 -9.92
C GLN A 122 -18.65 0.10 -10.55
N LYS A 123 -18.05 -0.96 -10.03
CA LYS A 123 -18.28 -2.32 -10.52
C LYS A 123 -19.76 -2.70 -10.53
N LYS A 124 -20.49 -2.30 -9.48
CA LYS A 124 -21.95 -2.56 -9.36
C LYS A 124 -22.79 -1.90 -10.45
N ASP A 125 -22.28 -0.83 -11.10
CA ASP A 125 -23.01 -0.07 -12.10
C ASP A 125 -22.77 -0.63 -13.53
N CYS A 126 -21.74 -1.49 -13.69
CA CYS A 126 -21.28 -1.96 -15.00
C CYS A 126 -21.20 -3.48 -15.14
N LEU A 127 -21.20 -4.22 -14.05
CA LEU A 127 -20.98 -5.66 -14.06
C LEU A 127 -22.04 -6.35 -13.21
N ASP A 128 -22.69 -7.33 -13.80
CA ASP A 128 -23.55 -8.28 -13.07
C ASP A 128 -22.66 -9.39 -12.51
N LEU A 129 -22.15 -9.17 -11.31
CA LEU A 129 -21.28 -10.11 -10.61
C LEU A 129 -22.00 -10.63 -9.37
N PRO A 130 -21.83 -11.91 -9.03
CA PRO A 130 -22.34 -12.45 -7.78
C PRO A 130 -21.71 -11.73 -6.59
N ASP A 131 -22.42 -11.71 -5.48
CA ASP A 131 -21.95 -11.13 -4.24
C ASP A 131 -20.66 -11.80 -3.76
N LYS A 132 -19.78 -11.01 -3.16
CA LYS A 132 -18.56 -11.54 -2.56
C LYS A 132 -18.86 -12.20 -1.24
N LEU A 133 -18.52 -13.49 -1.14
CA LEU A 133 -18.60 -14.24 0.10
C LEU A 133 -17.24 -14.16 0.83
N TYR A 134 -17.30 -13.77 2.10
CA TYR A 134 -16.13 -13.72 2.97
C TYR A 134 -16.24 -14.80 4.03
N GLN A 135 -15.29 -15.72 4.05
CA GLN A 135 -15.22 -16.78 5.06
C GLN A 135 -13.91 -16.65 5.85
N THR A 136 -14.01 -16.89 7.16
CA THR A 136 -12.84 -16.94 8.04
C THR A 136 -12.70 -18.33 8.62
N ARG A 137 -11.58 -18.99 8.32
CA ARG A 137 -11.22 -20.28 8.92
C ARG A 137 -10.30 -20.05 10.13
N LYS A 138 -10.76 -20.43 11.31
CA LYS A 138 -9.97 -20.37 12.55
C LYS A 138 -9.14 -21.63 12.67
N ILE A 139 -7.82 -21.45 12.83
CA ILE A 139 -6.87 -22.55 12.84
C ILE A 139 -6.13 -22.53 14.18
N GLN A 140 -6.02 -23.71 14.79
CA GLN A 140 -5.22 -23.88 16.01
C GLN A 140 -3.77 -24.15 15.63
N LEU A 141 -2.84 -23.57 16.38
CA LEU A 141 -1.42 -23.85 16.24
C LEU A 141 -1.10 -25.25 16.76
N THR A 142 -0.04 -25.87 16.25
CA THR A 142 0.50 -27.10 16.82
C THR A 142 1.04 -26.84 18.23
N VAL A 143 1.19 -27.88 19.04
CA VAL A 143 1.78 -27.77 20.39
C VAL A 143 3.14 -27.08 20.32
N LYS A 144 4.01 -27.51 19.40
CA LYS A 144 5.35 -26.93 19.19
C LYS A 144 5.29 -25.45 18.80
N GLN A 145 4.39 -25.08 17.90
CA GLN A 145 4.21 -23.66 17.53
C GLN A 145 3.69 -22.83 18.69
N THR A 146 2.76 -23.38 19.48
CA THR A 146 2.19 -22.71 20.66
C THR A 146 3.25 -22.44 21.72
N GLU A 147 4.11 -23.42 21.98
CA GLU A 147 5.22 -23.26 22.93
C GLU A 147 6.19 -22.16 22.49
N ILE A 148 6.64 -22.19 21.24
CA ILE A 148 7.54 -21.17 20.68
C ILE A 148 6.87 -19.81 20.68
N TYR A 149 5.60 -19.74 20.24
CA TYR A 149 4.83 -18.50 20.24
C TYR A 149 4.73 -17.88 21.63
N ASN A 150 4.38 -18.69 22.64
CA ASN A 150 4.25 -18.20 24.02
C ASN A 150 5.58 -17.74 24.60
N ARG A 151 6.69 -18.42 24.28
CA ARG A 151 8.05 -18.00 24.68
C ARG A 151 8.40 -16.64 24.07
N LEU A 152 8.25 -16.50 22.76
CA LEU A 152 8.51 -15.24 22.06
C LEU A 152 7.56 -14.11 22.49
N LYS A 153 6.30 -14.44 22.79
CA LYS A 153 5.32 -13.48 23.30
C LYS A 153 5.74 -12.88 24.63
N LYS A 154 6.22 -13.70 25.57
CA LYS A 154 6.75 -13.23 26.88
C LYS A 154 7.95 -12.31 26.67
N PHE A 155 8.87 -12.68 25.78
CA PHE A 155 10.02 -11.87 25.44
C PHE A 155 9.64 -10.56 24.75
N ALA A 156 8.74 -10.61 23.77
CA ALA A 156 8.21 -9.43 23.08
C ALA A 156 7.52 -8.44 24.05
N TYR A 157 6.73 -8.93 25.01
CA TYR A 157 6.13 -8.06 26.02
C TYR A 157 7.18 -7.40 26.92
N ALA A 158 8.23 -8.11 27.32
CA ALA A 158 9.32 -7.53 28.11
C ALA A 158 10.02 -6.40 27.34
N ILE A 159 10.27 -6.59 26.03
CA ILE A 159 10.90 -5.58 25.17
C ILE A 159 9.96 -4.39 24.90
N ILE A 160 8.69 -4.64 24.61
CA ILE A 160 7.73 -3.58 24.27
C ILE A 160 7.51 -2.62 25.45
N ASN A 161 7.55 -3.13 26.68
CA ASN A 161 7.34 -2.34 27.89
C ASN A 161 8.61 -1.60 28.37
N GLN A 162 9.74 -1.77 27.72
CA GLN A 162 10.97 -1.01 28.02
C GLN A 162 11.00 0.27 27.16
N ASP A 163 11.03 1.43 27.81
CA ASP A 163 11.03 2.73 27.12
C ASP A 163 12.31 2.98 26.31
N GLU A 164 13.43 2.38 26.70
CA GLU A 164 14.73 2.56 26.05
C GLU A 164 14.92 1.72 24.77
N VAL A 165 14.02 0.78 24.48
CA VAL A 165 14.15 -0.08 23.28
C VAL A 165 13.64 0.59 22.02
N SER A 166 14.44 0.56 20.97
CA SER A 166 14.09 1.17 19.69
C SER A 166 12.81 0.57 19.08
N PHE A 167 12.05 1.38 18.38
CA PHE A 167 10.82 0.93 17.68
C PHE A 167 11.09 -0.22 16.70
N ALA A 168 12.27 -0.23 16.05
CA ALA A 168 12.67 -1.29 15.13
C ALA A 168 12.77 -2.65 15.83
N ASN A 169 13.32 -2.71 17.04
CA ASN A 169 13.41 -3.94 17.81
C ASN A 169 12.03 -4.43 18.26
N LYS A 170 11.16 -3.52 18.71
CA LYS A 170 9.77 -3.85 19.06
C LYS A 170 9.01 -4.44 17.87
N LEU A 171 9.17 -3.86 16.69
CA LEU A 171 8.56 -4.36 15.46
C LEU A 171 9.09 -5.74 15.06
N THR A 172 10.39 -5.96 15.21
CA THR A 172 11.03 -7.26 14.88
C THR A 172 10.41 -8.40 15.69
N GLU A 173 10.16 -8.19 16.98
CA GLU A 173 9.55 -9.23 17.83
C GLU A 173 8.11 -9.54 17.42
N ILE A 174 7.33 -8.51 17.06
CA ILE A 174 5.97 -8.71 16.53
C ILE A 174 6.00 -9.51 15.22
N LEU A 175 6.95 -9.22 14.33
CA LEU A 175 7.14 -9.96 13.09
C LEU A 175 7.49 -11.43 13.32
N ARG A 176 8.33 -11.73 14.34
CA ARG A 176 8.66 -13.12 14.72
C ARG A 176 7.43 -13.89 15.19
N LEU A 177 6.59 -13.29 16.02
CA LEU A 177 5.32 -13.90 16.41
C LEU A 177 4.44 -14.23 15.20
N HIS A 178 4.37 -13.30 14.25
CA HIS A 178 3.62 -13.52 13.02
C HIS A 178 4.25 -14.63 12.14
N GLN A 179 5.57 -14.72 12.07
CA GLN A 179 6.27 -15.79 11.34
C GLN A 179 5.96 -17.17 11.95
N VAL A 180 6.00 -17.32 13.28
CA VAL A 180 5.66 -18.59 13.94
C VAL A 180 4.25 -19.07 13.57
N THR A 181 3.28 -18.18 13.54
CA THR A 181 1.91 -18.52 13.13
C THR A 181 1.80 -18.91 11.65
N ASN A 182 2.82 -18.58 10.85
CA ASN A 182 2.92 -18.90 9.43
C ASN A 182 3.88 -20.08 9.14
N GLY A 183 4.29 -20.81 10.17
CA GLY A 183 5.01 -22.07 10.02
C GLY A 183 6.53 -21.95 9.87
N PHE A 184 7.11 -20.80 10.20
CA PHE A 184 8.57 -20.63 10.22
C PHE A 184 8.98 -19.51 11.18
N VAL A 185 10.26 -19.39 11.46
CA VAL A 185 10.84 -18.25 12.19
C VAL A 185 12.26 -17.97 11.68
N ASN A 186 12.60 -16.71 11.55
CA ASN A 186 13.95 -16.29 11.23
C ASN A 186 14.76 -16.16 12.52
N ALA A 187 15.90 -16.84 12.59
CA ALA A 187 16.87 -16.67 13.67
C ALA A 187 17.73 -15.42 13.46
N ASP A 188 18.45 -15.01 14.50
CA ASP A 188 19.29 -13.79 14.47
C ASP A 188 20.49 -13.92 13.52
N ASP A 189 20.95 -15.14 13.27
CA ASP A 189 22.02 -15.47 12.32
C ASP A 189 21.55 -15.49 10.87
N GLY A 190 20.27 -15.18 10.60
CA GLY A 190 19.66 -15.19 9.28
C GLY A 190 19.17 -16.56 8.82
N THR A 191 19.33 -17.62 9.62
CA THR A 191 18.78 -18.93 9.28
C THR A 191 17.27 -18.93 9.37
N ILE A 192 16.61 -19.69 8.47
CA ILE A 192 15.16 -19.83 8.44
C ILE A 192 14.79 -21.20 8.97
N ASN A 193 14.21 -21.26 10.14
CA ASN A 193 13.69 -22.48 10.73
C ASN A 193 12.24 -22.68 10.30
N VAL A 194 11.99 -23.66 9.43
CA VAL A 194 10.66 -24.02 8.96
C VAL A 194 10.11 -25.15 9.80
N PHE A 195 8.86 -25.06 10.20
CA PHE A 195 8.19 -26.15 10.90
C PHE A 195 7.68 -27.20 9.91
N ASP A 196 7.91 -28.46 10.21
CA ASP A 196 7.48 -29.57 9.36
C ASP A 196 5.95 -29.63 9.23
N ASP A 197 5.25 -29.25 10.30
CA ASP A 197 3.80 -29.17 10.36
C ASP A 197 3.35 -27.71 10.51
N CYS A 198 2.57 -27.26 9.52
CA CYS A 198 1.96 -25.94 9.52
C CYS A 198 0.45 -26.06 9.28
N PRO A 199 -0.39 -25.94 10.31
CA PRO A 199 -1.85 -26.06 10.18
C PRO A 199 -2.47 -25.11 9.16
N LYS A 200 -1.91 -23.89 8.99
CA LYS A 200 -2.38 -22.96 7.95
C LYS A 200 -2.18 -23.50 6.53
N ILE A 201 -1.07 -24.16 6.28
CA ILE A 201 -0.79 -24.75 4.95
C ILE A 201 -1.72 -25.96 4.74
N LYS A 202 -1.92 -26.79 5.77
CA LYS A 202 -2.88 -27.91 5.69
C LYS A 202 -4.29 -27.43 5.38
N GLU A 203 -4.76 -26.40 6.10
CA GLU A 203 -6.09 -25.86 5.86
C GLU A 203 -6.22 -25.22 4.47
N LEU A 204 -5.16 -24.59 3.96
CA LEU A 204 -5.14 -24.09 2.59
C LEU A 204 -5.32 -25.23 1.58
N LEU A 205 -4.64 -26.35 1.77
CA LEU A 205 -4.78 -27.52 0.89
C LEU A 205 -6.22 -28.07 0.97
N ASN A 206 -6.79 -28.22 2.16
CA ASN A 206 -8.18 -28.63 2.33
C ASN A 206 -9.14 -27.71 1.53
N ILE A 207 -8.96 -26.38 1.62
CA ILE A 207 -9.78 -25.42 0.87
C ILE A 207 -9.63 -25.61 -0.64
N THR A 208 -8.42 -25.91 -1.12
CA THR A 208 -8.20 -26.15 -2.57
C THR A 208 -8.80 -27.47 -3.03
N GLU A 209 -8.86 -28.48 -2.15
CA GLU A 209 -9.52 -29.77 -2.43
C GLU A 209 -11.05 -29.67 -2.35
N GLU A 210 -11.60 -28.88 -1.41
CA GLU A 210 -13.04 -28.65 -1.25
C GLU A 210 -13.68 -27.82 -2.37
N SER A 211 -12.88 -27.11 -3.15
CA SER A 211 -13.38 -26.11 -4.09
C SER A 211 -12.90 -26.39 -5.50
N GLU A 212 -13.80 -26.28 -6.47
CA GLU A 212 -13.47 -26.36 -7.89
C GLU A 212 -13.06 -24.96 -8.43
N GLY A 213 -12.13 -24.95 -9.39
CA GLY A 213 -11.78 -23.73 -10.12
C GLY A 213 -10.36 -23.24 -9.91
N LYS A 214 -10.13 -21.95 -10.18
CA LYS A 214 -8.83 -21.30 -10.09
C LYS A 214 -8.70 -20.51 -8.81
N PHE A 215 -7.56 -20.63 -8.14
CA PHE A 215 -7.27 -19.94 -6.89
C PHE A 215 -6.22 -18.85 -7.09
N ILE A 216 -6.39 -17.76 -6.36
CA ILE A 216 -5.34 -16.75 -6.16
C ILE A 216 -5.00 -16.76 -4.66
N ILE A 217 -3.77 -17.18 -4.36
CA ILE A 217 -3.30 -17.31 -2.98
C ILE A 217 -2.38 -16.14 -2.66
N TRP A 218 -2.74 -15.36 -1.65
CA TRP A 218 -1.93 -14.25 -1.16
C TRP A 218 -1.18 -14.66 0.09
N ALA A 219 0.13 -14.54 0.08
CA ALA A 219 0.99 -14.82 1.23
C ALA A 219 1.91 -13.65 1.55
N ASN A 220 2.09 -13.36 2.83
CA ASN A 220 2.89 -12.22 3.29
C ASN A 220 4.40 -12.47 3.21
N TYR A 221 4.81 -13.73 3.18
CA TYR A 221 6.22 -14.12 3.22
C TYR A 221 6.62 -14.98 2.04
N VAL A 222 7.79 -14.71 1.49
CA VAL A 222 8.39 -15.51 0.42
C VAL A 222 8.56 -16.98 0.84
N GLN A 223 8.87 -17.23 2.13
CA GLN A 223 8.99 -18.59 2.65
C GLN A 223 7.66 -19.36 2.57
N ASN A 224 6.54 -18.71 2.85
CA ASN A 224 5.22 -19.36 2.69
C ASN A 224 4.95 -19.68 1.22
N ILE A 225 5.24 -18.76 0.30
CA ILE A 225 5.10 -18.99 -1.14
C ILE A 225 5.91 -20.22 -1.56
N LYS A 226 7.18 -20.31 -1.15
CA LYS A 226 8.04 -21.46 -1.44
C LYS A 226 7.48 -22.76 -0.86
N THR A 227 6.89 -22.72 0.33
CA THR A 227 6.32 -23.91 0.97
C THR A 227 5.03 -24.36 0.26
N ILE A 228 4.17 -23.41 -0.13
CA ILE A 228 2.92 -23.69 -0.85
C ILE A 228 3.21 -24.30 -2.23
N ILE A 229 4.19 -23.78 -2.96
CA ILE A 229 4.57 -24.29 -4.30
C ILE A 229 5.10 -25.74 -4.25
N LYS A 230 5.67 -26.16 -3.12
CA LYS A 230 6.23 -27.49 -2.93
C LYS A 230 5.19 -28.55 -2.53
N LYS A 231 4.03 -28.15 -2.12
CA LYS A 231 2.91 -29.02 -1.71
C LYS A 231 1.89 -29.21 -2.82
#